data_dbdc4182f7e790253848e46828b40e70
#
_entry.id   dbdc4182f7e790253848e46828b40e70
#
_cell.length_a   1.000
_cell.length_b   1.000
_cell.length_c   1.000
_cell.angle_alpha   90.00
_cell.angle_beta   90.00
_cell.angle_gamma   90.00
#
_symmetry.space_group_name_H-M   'P 1'
#
loop_
_entity.id
_entity.type
_entity.pdbx_description
1 polymer ?
#
loop_
_entity_poly.entity_id
_entity_poly.type
_entity_poly.pdbx_seq_one_letter_code
_entity_poly.pdbx_strand_id
1 'polypeptide(L)'
;MKKKLIIVSFFSLLSYAQIFDSNNFIPSADEAFTLSTDIENQSILVSFKLAPATYIYLDKIILKDSKDSNINFKFLGKKEEKEDVFFGLIEIVDSDFKIKFASKDKEKINLNYQGCYKNKVCYPSKMKNIVIKYDKKSISSVKID
;
A
#
# COMPACT_ATOMS: atom_id res chain seq x y z
N MET A 1 -52.06 49.62 -36.01
CA MET A 1 -50.96 49.44 -35.01
C MET A 1 -50.77 47.93 -34.78
N LYS A 2 -49.73 47.36 -35.38
CA LYS A 2 -49.43 45.91 -35.27
C LYS A 2 -48.47 45.67 -34.11
N LYS A 3 -48.94 45.03 -33.04
CA LYS A 3 -48.12 44.61 -31.88
C LYS A 3 -47.32 43.35 -32.31
N LYS A 4 -46.00 43.47 -32.40
CA LYS A 4 -45.10 42.32 -32.55
C LYS A 4 -44.90 41.62 -31.19
N LEU A 5 -45.35 40.38 -31.10
CA LEU A 5 -45.13 39.50 -29.98
C LEU A 5 -43.73 38.90 -30.11
N ILE A 6 -42.81 39.26 -29.22
CA ILE A 6 -41.49 38.70 -29.12
C ILE A 6 -41.56 37.45 -28.19
N ILE A 7 -41.44 36.26 -28.77
CA ILE A 7 -41.32 35.01 -28.02
C ILE A 7 -39.84 34.86 -27.64
N VAL A 8 -39.55 35.11 -26.35
CA VAL A 8 -38.23 34.79 -25.81
C VAL A 8 -38.21 33.30 -25.49
N SER A 9 -37.55 32.52 -26.34
CA SER A 9 -37.29 31.10 -26.10
C SER A 9 -36.22 30.97 -25.01
N PHE A 10 -36.64 30.56 -23.82
CA PHE A 10 -35.77 30.27 -22.70
C PHE A 10 -35.17 28.88 -22.91
N PHE A 11 -33.96 28.83 -23.50
CA PHE A 11 -33.21 27.59 -23.70
C PHE A 11 -32.59 27.19 -22.34
N SER A 12 -33.29 26.35 -21.60
CA SER A 12 -32.78 25.78 -20.33
C SER A 12 -31.64 24.78 -20.65
N LEU A 13 -30.41 25.20 -20.39
CA LEU A 13 -29.24 24.34 -20.36
C LEU A 13 -29.37 23.36 -19.19
N LEU A 14 -29.86 22.17 -19.48
CA LEU A 14 -29.76 21.02 -18.57
C LEU A 14 -28.28 20.63 -18.46
N SER A 15 -27.61 21.14 -17.43
CA SER A 15 -26.29 20.66 -17.02
C SER A 15 -26.44 19.22 -16.53
N TYR A 16 -26.06 18.26 -17.33
CA TYR A 16 -25.87 16.88 -16.89
C TYR A 16 -24.66 16.87 -15.96
N ALA A 17 -24.91 16.92 -14.65
CA ALA A 17 -23.92 16.57 -13.67
C ALA A 17 -23.64 15.06 -13.84
N GLN A 18 -22.52 14.71 -14.45
CA GLN A 18 -22.02 13.33 -14.44
C GLN A 18 -21.67 13.00 -13.00
N ILE A 19 -22.53 12.24 -12.35
CA ILE A 19 -22.23 11.63 -11.05
C ILE A 19 -21.13 10.60 -11.37
N PHE A 20 -19.88 10.94 -11.10
CA PHE A 20 -18.79 10.00 -11.06
C PHE A 20 -19.11 9.01 -9.94
N ASP A 21 -19.50 7.79 -10.31
CA ASP A 21 -19.75 6.69 -9.39
C ASP A 21 -18.39 6.28 -8.79
N SER A 22 -18.07 6.82 -7.62
CA SER A 22 -16.82 6.55 -6.89
C SER A 22 -16.69 5.09 -6.43
N ASN A 23 -17.73 4.26 -6.64
CA ASN A 23 -17.75 2.86 -6.22
C ASN A 23 -16.92 1.91 -7.11
N ASN A 24 -16.38 2.39 -8.24
CA ASN A 24 -15.60 1.58 -9.17
C ASN A 24 -14.10 1.94 -9.20
N PHE A 25 -13.65 2.89 -8.39
CA PHE A 25 -12.24 3.25 -8.35
C PHE A 25 -11.44 2.13 -7.66
N ILE A 26 -10.52 1.51 -8.40
CA ILE A 26 -9.53 0.57 -7.87
C ILE A 26 -8.24 1.38 -7.69
N PRO A 27 -7.74 1.55 -6.45
CA PRO A 27 -6.51 2.29 -6.22
C PRO A 27 -5.32 1.59 -6.89
N SER A 28 -4.30 2.33 -7.27
CA SER A 28 -3.01 1.76 -7.64
C SER A 28 -2.39 1.02 -6.44
N ALA A 29 -1.41 0.14 -6.69
CA ALA A 29 -0.76 -0.59 -5.59
C ALA A 29 -0.07 0.34 -4.58
N ASP A 30 0.49 1.47 -5.03
CA ASP A 30 1.16 2.44 -4.15
C ASP A 30 0.17 3.30 -3.35
N GLU A 31 -1.07 3.46 -3.82
CA GLU A 31 -2.17 4.05 -3.06
C GLU A 31 -2.81 3.05 -2.10
N ALA A 32 -2.89 1.78 -2.51
CA ALA A 32 -3.42 0.69 -1.71
C ALA A 32 -2.54 0.37 -0.48
N PHE A 33 -1.23 0.48 -0.64
CA PHE A 33 -0.23 0.12 0.37
C PHE A 33 0.82 1.21 0.49
N THR A 34 0.66 2.08 1.49
CA THR A 34 1.64 3.14 1.78
C THR A 34 2.60 2.66 2.85
N LEU A 35 3.90 2.76 2.58
CA LEU A 35 4.96 2.33 3.48
C LEU A 35 5.73 3.52 4.03
N SER A 36 6.14 3.41 5.28
CA SER A 36 7.08 4.35 5.91
C SER A 36 8.07 3.61 6.80
N THR A 37 9.20 4.23 7.08
CA THR A 37 10.25 3.64 7.89
C THR A 37 10.60 4.53 9.08
N ASP A 38 10.98 3.88 10.19
CA ASP A 38 11.44 4.54 11.40
C ASP A 38 12.54 3.69 12.06
N ILE A 39 13.27 4.29 13.01
CA ILE A 39 14.33 3.65 13.79
C ILE A 39 13.85 3.52 15.23
N GLU A 40 13.84 2.31 15.75
CA GLU A 40 13.49 2.01 17.13
C GLU A 40 14.53 1.09 17.77
N ASN A 41 15.29 1.61 18.75
CA ASN A 41 16.32 0.85 19.48
C ASN A 41 17.31 0.12 18.54
N GLN A 42 17.87 0.82 17.55
CA GLN A 42 18.78 0.28 16.54
C GLN A 42 18.19 -0.85 15.67
N SER A 43 16.87 -0.97 15.67
CA SER A 43 16.11 -1.80 14.73
C SER A 43 15.36 -0.91 13.76
N ILE A 44 15.07 -1.45 12.60
CA ILE A 44 14.24 -0.79 11.59
C ILE A 44 12.80 -1.22 11.78
N LEU A 45 11.92 -0.25 11.79
CA LEU A 45 10.48 -0.41 11.81
C LEU A 45 9.93 0.01 10.46
N VAL A 46 9.25 -0.88 9.77
CA VAL A 46 8.48 -0.55 8.56
C VAL A 46 7.01 -0.58 8.89
N SER A 47 6.33 0.53 8.70
CA SER A 47 4.90 0.67 8.90
C SER A 47 4.19 0.54 7.54
N PHE A 48 3.19 -0.33 7.48
CA PHE A 48 2.28 -0.50 6.37
C PHE A 48 0.95 0.15 6.72
N LYS A 49 0.52 1.08 5.91
CA LYS A 49 -0.81 1.67 5.96
C LYS A 49 -1.62 1.16 4.78
N LEU A 50 -2.75 0.55 5.05
CA LEU A 50 -3.60 -0.10 4.08
C LEU A 50 -4.82 0.76 3.74
N ALA A 51 -5.11 0.94 2.46
CA ALA A 51 -6.36 1.54 2.04
C ALA A 51 -7.56 0.65 2.41
N PRO A 52 -8.76 1.21 2.58
CA PRO A 52 -9.95 0.42 2.84
C PRO A 52 -10.16 -0.70 1.82
N ALA A 53 -10.64 -1.86 2.26
CA ALA A 53 -10.90 -3.04 1.45
C ALA A 53 -9.65 -3.66 0.79
N THR A 54 -8.44 -3.41 1.31
CA THR A 54 -7.21 -4.06 0.87
C THR A 54 -6.70 -5.04 1.93
N TYR A 55 -5.84 -5.96 1.51
CA TYR A 55 -5.11 -6.85 2.41
C TYR A 55 -3.76 -7.25 1.80
N ILE A 56 -2.83 -7.66 2.63
CA ILE A 56 -1.51 -8.19 2.24
C ILE A 56 -1.43 -9.65 2.67
N TYR A 57 -0.84 -10.49 1.84
CA TYR A 57 -0.47 -11.87 2.17
C TYR A 57 0.75 -11.86 3.10
N LEU A 58 0.63 -12.41 4.29
CA LEU A 58 1.70 -12.38 5.29
C LEU A 58 2.93 -13.16 4.85
N ASP A 59 2.75 -14.29 4.19
CA ASP A 59 3.82 -15.14 3.64
C ASP A 59 4.54 -14.53 2.42
N LYS A 60 3.96 -13.49 1.81
CA LYS A 60 4.58 -12.73 0.70
C LYS A 60 5.38 -11.52 1.16
N ILE A 61 5.43 -11.24 2.45
CA ILE A 61 6.33 -10.23 3.00
C ILE A 61 7.70 -10.89 3.17
N ILE A 62 8.66 -10.49 2.35
CA ILE A 62 10.00 -11.09 2.32
C ILE A 62 11.04 -9.96 2.36
N LEU A 63 11.95 -10.04 3.30
CA LEU A 63 13.12 -9.17 3.39
C LEU A 63 14.37 -9.92 2.94
N LYS A 64 15.15 -9.31 2.04
CA LYS A 64 16.40 -9.86 1.54
C LYS A 64 17.50 -8.82 1.56
N ASP A 65 18.71 -9.24 1.87
CA ASP A 65 19.89 -8.39 1.75
C ASP A 65 20.42 -8.35 0.29
N SER A 66 21.49 -7.59 0.08
CA SER A 66 22.15 -7.46 -1.24
C SER A 66 22.76 -8.75 -1.78
N LYS A 67 22.87 -9.80 -0.94
CA LYS A 67 23.34 -11.15 -1.30
C LYS A 67 22.19 -12.15 -1.46
N ASP A 68 20.97 -11.66 -1.56
CA ASP A 68 19.73 -12.44 -1.65
C ASP A 68 19.43 -13.34 -0.42
N SER A 69 20.09 -13.08 0.71
CA SER A 69 19.85 -13.80 1.96
C SER A 69 18.62 -13.25 2.70
N ASN A 70 17.77 -14.13 3.19
CA ASN A 70 16.57 -13.75 3.92
C ASN A 70 16.92 -13.09 5.26
N ILE A 71 16.16 -12.05 5.59
CA ILE A 71 16.23 -11.37 6.88
C ILE A 71 14.92 -11.63 7.62
N ASN A 72 15.02 -12.19 8.82
CA ASN A 72 13.87 -12.43 9.67
C ASN A 72 13.36 -11.12 10.27
N PHE A 73 12.06 -11.00 10.39
CA PHE A 73 11.39 -9.86 11.02
C PHE A 73 10.38 -10.31 12.06
N LYS A 74 10.09 -9.44 13.00
CA LYS A 74 8.97 -9.58 13.92
C LYS A 74 7.75 -8.87 13.33
N PHE A 75 6.64 -9.59 13.20
CA PHE A 75 5.36 -9.03 12.81
C PHE A 75 4.69 -8.36 14.01
N LEU A 76 4.14 -7.16 13.81
CA LEU A 76 3.46 -6.35 14.82
C LEU A 76 2.12 -5.88 14.26
N GLY A 77 1.09 -6.69 14.46
CA GLY A 77 -0.26 -6.41 13.96
C GLY A 77 -1.22 -7.55 14.26
N LYS A 78 -2.40 -7.48 13.64
CA LYS A 78 -3.41 -8.52 13.66
C LYS A 78 -3.40 -9.25 12.34
N LYS A 79 -3.38 -10.57 12.36
CA LYS A 79 -3.48 -11.43 11.20
C LYS A 79 -4.78 -12.21 11.23
N GLU A 80 -5.28 -12.57 10.06
CA GLU A 80 -6.48 -13.37 9.88
C GLU A 80 -6.22 -14.49 8.88
N GLU A 81 -6.89 -15.62 9.06
CA GLU A 81 -6.89 -16.71 8.08
C GLU A 81 -7.96 -16.45 7.01
N LYS A 82 -7.59 -16.70 5.78
CA LYS A 82 -8.48 -16.58 4.63
C LYS A 82 -8.30 -17.76 3.69
N GLU A 83 -9.41 -18.30 3.18
CA GLU A 83 -9.37 -19.23 2.06
C GLU A 83 -9.25 -18.44 0.75
N ASP A 84 -8.14 -18.65 0.05
CA ASP A 84 -7.83 -18.00 -1.23
C ASP A 84 -7.97 -19.02 -2.37
N VAL A 85 -8.55 -18.59 -3.48
CA VAL A 85 -8.83 -19.48 -4.64
C VAL A 85 -7.54 -19.97 -5.34
N PHE A 86 -6.42 -19.29 -5.16
CA PHE A 86 -5.13 -19.63 -5.78
C PHE A 86 -4.17 -20.32 -4.81
N PHE A 87 -4.21 -19.95 -3.52
CA PHE A 87 -3.21 -20.35 -2.54
C PHE A 87 -3.78 -21.24 -1.41
N GLY A 88 -5.10 -21.48 -1.38
CA GLY A 88 -5.75 -22.23 -0.30
C GLY A 88 -5.84 -21.44 1.00
N LEU A 89 -5.70 -22.10 2.15
CA LEU A 89 -5.75 -21.43 3.45
C LEU A 89 -4.45 -20.65 3.69
N ILE A 90 -4.55 -19.34 3.84
CA ILE A 90 -3.44 -18.40 3.99
C ILE A 90 -3.66 -17.40 5.11
N GLU A 91 -2.59 -16.84 5.63
CA GLU A 91 -2.65 -15.73 6.56
C GLU A 91 -2.58 -14.39 5.80
N ILE A 92 -3.52 -13.49 6.11
CA ILE A 92 -3.59 -12.14 5.57
C ILE A 92 -3.55 -11.09 6.68
N VAL A 93 -3.25 -9.86 6.29
CA VAL A 93 -3.36 -8.68 7.14
C VAL A 93 -4.19 -7.64 6.40
N ASP A 94 -5.33 -7.24 6.96
CA ASP A 94 -6.30 -6.31 6.36
C ASP A 94 -6.48 -5.00 7.13
N SER A 95 -5.55 -4.72 8.03
CA SER A 95 -5.45 -3.50 8.83
C SER A 95 -4.00 -3.00 8.86
N ASP A 96 -3.79 -1.77 9.27
CA ASP A 96 -2.44 -1.20 9.42
C ASP A 96 -1.60 -2.07 10.36
N PHE A 97 -0.33 -2.29 10.00
CA PHE A 97 0.59 -3.12 10.76
C PHE A 97 2.03 -2.64 10.61
N LYS A 98 2.94 -3.25 11.36
CA LYS A 98 4.37 -2.97 11.28
C LYS A 98 5.17 -4.27 11.25
N ILE A 99 6.34 -4.19 10.65
CA ILE A 99 7.37 -5.22 10.78
C ILE A 99 8.63 -4.58 11.40
N LYS A 100 9.31 -5.31 12.25
CA LYS A 100 10.52 -4.87 12.95
C LYS A 100 11.64 -5.86 12.72
N PHE A 101 12.81 -5.38 12.33
CA PHE A 101 13.99 -6.22 12.09
C PHE A 101 15.29 -5.48 12.39
N ALA A 102 16.36 -6.25 12.61
CA ALA A 102 17.71 -5.72 12.73
C ALA A 102 18.39 -5.70 11.35
N SER A 103 19.05 -4.61 11.02
CA SER A 103 19.76 -4.46 9.75
C SER A 103 21.09 -5.24 9.68
N LYS A 104 21.71 -5.54 10.82
CA LYS A 104 22.99 -6.27 10.93
C LYS A 104 24.06 -5.68 10.01
N ASP A 105 24.27 -4.36 10.07
CA ASP A 105 25.22 -3.58 9.28
C ASP A 105 24.96 -3.62 7.76
N LYS A 106 23.74 -3.95 7.33
CA LYS A 106 23.33 -3.89 5.93
C LYS A 106 22.93 -2.48 5.54
N GLU A 107 23.49 -1.96 4.47
CA GLU A 107 23.15 -0.62 3.94
C GLU A 107 21.92 -0.64 3.04
N LYS A 108 21.59 -1.80 2.48
CA LYS A 108 20.44 -1.98 1.59
C LYS A 108 19.74 -3.29 1.85
N ILE A 109 18.42 -3.22 1.95
CA ILE A 109 17.53 -4.38 2.13
C ILE A 109 16.38 -4.24 1.14
N ASN A 110 16.06 -5.31 0.44
CA ASN A 110 14.92 -5.40 -0.46
C ASN A 110 13.72 -5.94 0.31
N LEU A 111 12.62 -5.23 0.28
CA LEU A 111 11.33 -5.63 0.83
C LEU A 111 10.39 -5.99 -0.32
N ASN A 112 10.00 -7.26 -0.40
CA ASN A 112 8.95 -7.71 -1.32
C ASN A 112 7.66 -7.91 -0.54
N TYR A 113 6.53 -7.58 -1.17
CA TYR A 113 5.20 -7.84 -0.64
C TYR A 113 4.18 -7.96 -1.76
N GLN A 114 3.07 -8.61 -1.47
CA GLN A 114 1.95 -8.74 -2.39
C GLN A 114 0.63 -8.63 -1.62
N GLY A 115 -0.33 -7.99 -2.23
CA GLY A 115 -1.66 -7.84 -1.65
C GLY A 115 -2.74 -7.66 -2.70
N CYS A 116 -3.98 -7.57 -2.25
CA CYS A 116 -5.15 -7.46 -3.10
C CYS A 116 -6.11 -6.38 -2.61
N TYR A 117 -6.91 -5.87 -3.54
CA TYR A 117 -8.12 -5.13 -3.25
C TYR A 117 -9.28 -6.13 -3.22
N LYS A 118 -9.97 -6.26 -2.09
CA LYS A 118 -10.96 -7.33 -1.81
C LYS A 118 -11.95 -7.51 -2.96
N ASN A 119 -12.07 -8.76 -3.43
CA ASN A 119 -13.03 -9.22 -4.46
C ASN A 119 -12.91 -8.51 -5.82
N LYS A 120 -11.80 -7.81 -6.11
CA LYS A 120 -11.62 -7.09 -7.37
C LYS A 120 -10.31 -7.44 -8.07
N VAL A 121 -9.17 -7.18 -7.45
CA VAL A 121 -7.86 -7.37 -8.07
C VAL A 121 -6.78 -7.73 -7.06
N CYS A 122 -5.88 -8.63 -7.45
CA CYS A 122 -4.62 -8.83 -6.75
C CYS A 122 -3.51 -8.13 -7.53
N TYR A 123 -2.75 -7.30 -6.83
CA TYR A 123 -1.65 -6.56 -7.43
C TYR A 123 -0.46 -7.48 -7.69
N PRO A 124 0.34 -7.21 -8.73
CA PRO A 124 1.65 -7.84 -8.87
C PRO A 124 2.50 -7.64 -7.61
N SER A 125 3.42 -8.57 -7.34
CA SER A 125 4.38 -8.40 -6.25
C SER A 125 5.14 -7.07 -6.40
N LYS A 126 5.22 -6.32 -5.32
CA LYS A 126 5.95 -5.04 -5.26
C LYS A 126 7.27 -5.26 -4.55
N MET A 127 8.30 -4.58 -5.03
CA MET A 127 9.62 -4.54 -4.39
C MET A 127 9.95 -3.09 -4.03
N LYS A 128 10.34 -2.86 -2.80
CA LYS A 128 10.82 -1.57 -2.27
C LYS A 128 12.24 -1.74 -1.74
N ASN A 129 13.06 -0.69 -1.91
CA ASN A 129 14.41 -0.68 -1.37
C ASN A 129 14.43 0.07 -0.04
N ILE A 130 14.96 -0.54 0.99
CA ILE A 130 15.23 0.10 2.27
C ILE A 130 16.71 0.44 2.31
N VAL A 131 17.01 1.74 2.31
CA VAL A 131 18.37 2.27 2.35
C VAL A 131 18.67 2.75 3.76
N ILE A 132 19.78 2.28 4.34
CA ILE A 132 20.16 2.48 5.73
C ILE A 132 21.50 3.17 5.75
N LYS A 133 21.61 4.25 6.52
CA LYS A 133 22.88 4.92 6.78
C LYS A 133 23.28 4.74 8.22
N TYR A 134 24.59 4.64 8.45
CA TYR A 134 25.18 4.45 9.76
C TYR A 134 26.09 5.63 10.11
N ASP A 135 26.15 5.94 11.40
CA ASP A 135 27.19 6.76 12.00
C ASP A 135 27.83 5.96 13.15
N LYS A 136 29.14 5.68 13.07
CA LYS A 136 29.91 4.94 14.09
C LYS A 136 29.25 3.62 14.55
N LYS A 137 28.67 2.84 13.69
CA LYS A 137 27.94 1.57 13.96
C LYS A 137 26.51 1.74 14.44
N SER A 138 25.99 2.95 14.60
CA SER A 138 24.59 3.20 14.90
C SER A 138 23.82 3.58 13.65
N ILE A 139 22.57 3.11 13.53
CA ILE A 139 21.70 3.55 12.43
C ILE A 139 21.41 5.04 12.60
N SER A 140 21.78 5.85 11.63
CA SER A 140 21.57 7.30 11.63
C SER A 140 20.36 7.73 10.81
N SER A 141 20.04 6.99 9.75
CA SER A 141 18.82 7.22 8.98
C SER A 141 18.39 5.96 8.22
N VAL A 142 17.10 5.88 7.92
CA VAL A 142 16.50 4.85 7.10
C VAL A 142 15.50 5.49 6.14
N LYS A 143 15.47 5.03 4.90
CA LYS A 143 14.52 5.48 3.86
C LYS A 143 14.03 4.25 3.09
N ILE A 144 12.81 4.36 2.58
CA ILE A 144 12.19 3.36 1.70
C ILE A 144 11.80 4.04 0.38
N ASP A 145 12.12 3.41 -0.75
CA ASP A 145 11.85 3.91 -2.11
C ASP A 145 10.90 2.95 -2.84
#